data_e7af98eb037316aed01e926fe8430081
#
_entry.id   e7af98eb037316aed01e926fe8430081
#
_cell.length_a   1.000
_cell.length_b   1.000
_cell.length_c   1.000
_cell.angle_alpha   90.00
_cell.angle_beta   90.00
_cell.angle_gamma   90.00
#
_symmetry.space_group_name_H-M   'P 1'
#
loop_
_entity.id
_entity.type
_entity.pdbx_description
1 polymer ?
#
loop_
_entity_poly.entity_id
_entity_poly.type
_entity_poly.pdbx_seq_one_letter_code
_entity_poly.pdbx_strand_id
1 'polypeptide(L)'
;MIINNILIVIVLLLCVRSPVGAGGPEKIEIVARRFSYSPPEITLKRGEPVTLVFHSSDVTHGLTIPELGITAEIRKDKETEITVTPSQTGEFTGKCAYFCGKGHGSMTLLINVVD
;
A
#
# COMPACT_ATOMS: atom_id res chain seq x y z
N MET A 1 -9.75 -14.01 -67.69
CA MET A 1 -10.14 -12.93 -66.76
C MET A 1 -9.91 -13.39 -65.36
N ILE A 2 -8.84 -12.96 -64.80
CA ILE A 2 -8.46 -13.40 -63.45
C ILE A 2 -8.82 -12.27 -62.51
N ILE A 3 -9.84 -12.56 -61.73
CA ILE A 3 -10.18 -11.68 -60.65
C ILE A 3 -9.22 -12.02 -59.51
N ASN A 4 -8.24 -11.18 -59.36
CA ASN A 4 -7.39 -11.27 -58.21
C ASN A 4 -8.18 -10.79 -57.00
N ASN A 5 -8.80 -11.72 -56.35
CA ASN A 5 -9.24 -11.48 -55.01
C ASN A 5 -8.01 -11.39 -54.15
N ILE A 6 -7.48 -10.22 -54.12
CA ILE A 6 -6.57 -9.86 -53.03
C ILE A 6 -7.44 -9.79 -51.81
N LEU A 7 -7.53 -10.90 -51.13
CA LEU A 7 -8.03 -10.94 -49.78
C LEU A 7 -7.03 -10.16 -48.97
N ILE A 8 -7.32 -8.89 -48.84
CA ILE A 8 -6.63 -8.07 -47.84
C ILE A 8 -7.12 -8.59 -46.52
N VAL A 9 -6.38 -9.58 -46.02
CA VAL A 9 -6.50 -9.91 -44.62
C VAL A 9 -5.95 -8.73 -43.86
N ILE A 10 -6.85 -7.79 -43.56
CA ILE A 10 -6.58 -6.82 -42.53
C ILE A 10 -6.51 -7.62 -41.24
N VAL A 11 -5.31 -8.04 -40.92
CA VAL A 11 -5.03 -8.49 -39.57
C VAL A 11 -5.22 -7.24 -38.71
N LEU A 12 -6.44 -7.08 -38.23
CA LEU A 12 -6.68 -6.16 -37.15
C LEU A 12 -5.85 -6.72 -36.00
N LEU A 13 -4.69 -6.15 -35.84
CA LEU A 13 -3.91 -6.36 -34.64
C LEU A 13 -4.70 -5.71 -33.52
N LEU A 14 -5.61 -6.48 -32.97
CA LEU A 14 -6.26 -6.13 -31.71
C LEU A 14 -5.15 -6.09 -30.67
N CYS A 15 -4.63 -4.89 -30.49
CA CYS A 15 -3.77 -4.60 -29.37
C CYS A 15 -4.62 -4.75 -28.11
N VAL A 16 -4.72 -5.95 -27.59
CA VAL A 16 -5.35 -6.20 -26.31
C VAL A 16 -4.43 -5.59 -25.27
N ARG A 17 -4.73 -4.37 -24.91
CA ARG A 17 -4.09 -3.77 -23.75
C ARG A 17 -4.70 -4.42 -22.53
N SER A 18 -3.91 -5.20 -21.84
CA SER A 18 -4.28 -5.65 -20.52
C SER A 18 -4.50 -4.41 -19.65
N PRO A 19 -5.65 -4.26 -18.99
CA PRO A 19 -5.86 -3.11 -18.14
C PRO A 19 -4.84 -3.15 -17.01
N VAL A 20 -3.94 -2.17 -17.01
CA VAL A 20 -3.01 -1.96 -15.89
C VAL A 20 -3.85 -1.56 -14.69
N GLY A 21 -3.74 -2.30 -13.60
CA GLY A 21 -4.47 -2.02 -12.38
C GLY A 21 -5.80 -2.75 -12.21
N ALA A 22 -6.08 -3.78 -13.02
CA ALA A 22 -7.26 -4.62 -12.85
C ALA A 22 -7.33 -5.34 -11.50
N GLY A 23 -6.26 -5.32 -10.71
CA GLY A 23 -6.17 -5.96 -9.39
C GLY A 23 -6.48 -5.06 -8.20
N GLY A 24 -6.97 -3.83 -8.43
CA GLY A 24 -7.23 -2.87 -7.36
C GLY A 24 -6.00 -2.07 -6.91
N PRO A 25 -6.05 -1.40 -5.73
CA PRO A 25 -4.95 -0.59 -5.23
C PRO A 25 -3.66 -1.38 -5.03
N GLU A 26 -2.54 -0.68 -5.16
CA GLU A 26 -1.23 -1.23 -4.77
C GLU A 26 -1.25 -1.65 -3.32
N LYS A 27 -0.57 -2.75 -3.00
CA LYS A 27 -0.43 -3.24 -1.62
C LYS A 27 1.00 -3.07 -1.15
N ILE A 28 1.16 -2.53 0.05
CA ILE A 28 2.44 -2.39 0.73
C ILE A 28 2.37 -3.16 2.03
N GLU A 29 3.26 -4.13 2.21
CA GLU A 29 3.35 -4.91 3.44
C GLU A 29 4.26 -4.22 4.46
N ILE A 30 3.77 -4.14 5.69
CA ILE A 30 4.50 -3.56 6.82
C ILE A 30 4.47 -4.55 7.97
N VAL A 31 5.65 -4.95 8.43
CA VAL A 31 5.80 -5.85 9.58
C VAL A 31 6.11 -5.03 10.82
N ALA A 32 5.30 -5.20 11.84
CA ALA A 32 5.52 -4.63 13.16
C ALA A 32 6.17 -5.66 14.08
N ARG A 33 7.15 -5.23 14.85
CA ARG A 33 7.81 -6.01 15.90
C ARG A 33 8.30 -5.05 16.98
N ARG A 34 8.74 -5.57 18.11
CA ARG A 34 9.38 -4.75 19.14
C ARG A 34 10.74 -4.26 18.57
N PHE A 35 10.93 -3.08 18.37
CA PHE A 35 10.31 -1.78 18.52
C PHE A 35 10.47 -1.03 17.20
N SER A 36 10.06 -1.64 16.12
CA SER A 36 10.23 -1.09 14.78
C SER A 36 9.12 -1.55 13.83
N TYR A 37 8.93 -0.78 12.77
CA TYR A 37 8.19 -1.20 11.59
C TYR A 37 9.18 -1.50 10.48
N SER A 38 8.88 -2.50 9.66
CA SER A 38 9.70 -2.84 8.50
C SER A 38 8.83 -2.90 7.24
N PRO A 39 9.07 -2.05 6.25
CA PRO A 39 10.06 -0.98 6.23
C PRO A 39 9.74 0.14 7.22
N PRO A 40 10.74 0.88 7.73
CA PRO A 40 10.51 1.97 8.68
C PRO A 40 10.01 3.26 8.03
N GLU A 41 10.10 3.35 6.72
CA GLU A 41 9.70 4.49 5.93
C GLU A 41 9.07 4.01 4.62
N ILE A 42 7.95 4.61 4.24
CA ILE A 42 7.29 4.36 2.96
C ILE A 42 6.97 5.68 2.28
N THR A 43 6.86 5.64 0.95
CA THR A 43 6.47 6.80 0.14
C THR A 43 5.18 6.51 -0.59
N LEU A 44 4.21 7.39 -0.43
CA LEU A 44 2.90 7.32 -1.09
C LEU A 44 2.72 8.51 -2.01
N LYS A 45 1.82 8.37 -2.97
CA LYS A 45 1.45 9.45 -3.88
C LYS A 45 0.11 10.04 -3.51
N ARG A 46 0.03 11.35 -3.51
CA ARG A 46 -1.22 12.07 -3.27
C ARG A 46 -2.27 11.69 -4.31
N GLY A 47 -3.47 11.39 -3.85
CA GLY A 47 -4.60 11.05 -4.69
C GLY A 47 -4.62 9.61 -5.19
N GLU A 48 -3.59 8.80 -4.92
CA GLU A 48 -3.54 7.40 -5.31
C GLU A 48 -3.93 6.50 -4.14
N PRO A 49 -4.92 5.62 -4.31
CA PRO A 49 -5.27 4.66 -3.27
C PRO A 49 -4.17 3.61 -3.11
N VAL A 50 -3.88 3.27 -1.88
CA VAL A 50 -2.93 2.21 -1.52
C VAL A 50 -3.49 1.41 -0.36
N THR A 51 -3.31 0.09 -0.39
CA THR A 51 -3.67 -0.78 0.72
C THR A 51 -2.42 -1.12 1.52
N LEU A 52 -2.42 -0.73 2.78
CA LEU A 52 -1.37 -1.09 3.73
C LEU A 52 -1.75 -2.39 4.42
N VAL A 53 -0.88 -3.38 4.34
CA VAL A 53 -1.08 -4.71 4.92
C VAL A 53 -0.13 -4.87 6.10
N PHE A 54 -0.69 -4.91 7.29
CA PHE A 54 0.09 -4.97 8.52
C PHE A 54 0.12 -6.38 9.09
N HIS A 55 1.31 -6.80 9.51
CA HIS A 55 1.54 -8.04 10.25
C HIS A 55 2.35 -7.75 11.50
N SER A 56 2.15 -8.54 12.54
CA SER A 56 3.04 -8.55 13.69
C SER A 56 3.84 -9.85 13.72
N SER A 57 5.13 -9.76 14.01
CA SER A 57 5.99 -10.93 14.16
C SER A 57 6.14 -11.40 15.62
N ASP A 58 5.65 -10.64 16.58
CA ASP A 58 5.81 -10.97 18.01
C ASP A 58 4.55 -10.77 18.86
N VAL A 59 4.14 -9.56 19.12
CA VAL A 59 2.99 -9.22 19.97
C VAL A 59 2.04 -8.29 19.25
N THR A 60 0.92 -7.97 19.87
CA THR A 60 0.01 -6.96 19.32
C THR A 60 0.67 -5.59 19.39
N HIS A 61 0.70 -4.93 18.24
CA HIS A 61 1.10 -3.54 18.10
C HIS A 61 -0.07 -2.71 17.60
N GLY A 62 0.12 -1.44 17.48
CA GLY A 62 -0.83 -0.55 16.82
C GLY A 62 -0.11 0.46 15.97
N LEU A 63 -0.85 1.19 15.18
CA LEU A 63 -0.34 2.33 14.43
C LEU A 63 -1.41 3.39 14.37
N THR A 64 -1.05 4.60 14.75
CA THR A 64 -1.94 5.75 14.65
C THR A 64 -1.26 6.87 13.89
N ILE A 65 -1.90 7.31 12.81
CA ILE A 65 -1.54 8.50 12.04
C ILE A 65 -2.84 9.24 11.74
N PRO A 66 -3.30 10.12 12.65
CA PRO A 66 -4.60 10.79 12.50
C PRO A 66 -4.72 11.60 11.22
N GLU A 67 -3.64 12.23 10.77
CA GLU A 67 -3.60 13.06 9.57
C GLU A 67 -3.91 12.28 8.29
N LEU A 68 -3.66 10.97 8.30
CA LEU A 68 -3.95 10.07 7.20
C LEU A 68 -5.18 9.20 7.44
N GLY A 69 -5.86 9.40 8.57
CA GLY A 69 -7.00 8.59 8.95
C GLY A 69 -6.64 7.14 9.29
N ILE A 70 -5.40 6.88 9.68
CA ILE A 70 -4.94 5.54 10.01
C ILE A 70 -5.04 5.29 11.50
N THR A 71 -5.78 4.25 11.85
CA THR A 71 -5.80 3.65 13.19
C THR A 71 -5.87 2.14 13.00
N ALA A 72 -4.79 1.46 13.32
CA ALA A 72 -4.67 0.03 13.08
C ALA A 72 -4.30 -0.71 14.36
N GLU A 73 -4.97 -1.82 14.61
CA GLU A 73 -4.53 -2.85 15.55
C GLU A 73 -3.81 -3.93 14.77
N ILE A 74 -2.56 -4.20 15.12
CA ILE A 74 -1.70 -5.13 14.39
C ILE A 74 -1.46 -6.37 15.25
N ARG A 75 -2.22 -7.41 14.99
CA ARG A 75 -2.20 -8.66 15.75
C ARG A 75 -1.22 -9.66 15.14
N LYS A 76 -0.66 -10.50 15.99
CA LYS A 76 0.30 -11.53 15.57
C LYS A 76 -0.30 -12.58 14.63
N ASP A 77 -1.55 -12.92 14.83
CA ASP A 77 -2.23 -14.04 14.18
C ASP A 77 -3.16 -13.63 13.05
N LYS A 78 -3.16 -12.36 12.68
CA LYS A 78 -4.09 -11.81 11.69
C LYS A 78 -3.49 -10.66 10.91
N GLU A 79 -3.73 -10.64 9.61
CA GLU A 79 -3.44 -9.47 8.78
C GLU A 79 -4.47 -8.37 9.05
N THR A 80 -3.98 -7.14 9.08
CA THR A 80 -4.83 -5.95 9.10
C THR A 80 -4.60 -5.16 7.83
N GLU A 81 -5.64 -4.94 7.04
CA GLU A 81 -5.57 -4.17 5.81
C GLU A 81 -6.29 -2.84 5.97
N ILE A 82 -5.64 -1.77 5.57
CA ILE A 82 -6.21 -0.43 5.53
C ILE A 82 -5.91 0.19 4.19
N THR A 83 -6.95 0.63 3.48
CA THR A 83 -6.79 1.38 2.23
C THR A 83 -6.86 2.86 2.53
N VAL A 84 -5.84 3.59 2.09
CA VAL A 84 -5.75 5.04 2.25
C VAL A 84 -5.54 5.71 0.91
N THR A 85 -6.12 6.90 0.75
CA THR A 85 -5.88 7.78 -0.39
C THR A 85 -5.41 9.11 0.17
N PRO A 86 -4.09 9.36 0.20
CA PRO A 86 -3.58 10.59 0.79
C PRO A 86 -4.10 11.82 0.06
N SER A 87 -4.53 12.84 0.80
CA SER A 87 -5.03 14.09 0.23
C SER A 87 -4.04 15.25 0.35
N GLN A 88 -2.97 15.06 1.11
CA GLN A 88 -1.97 16.09 1.39
C GLN A 88 -0.56 15.53 1.23
N THR A 89 0.33 16.31 0.66
CA THR A 89 1.76 16.00 0.66
C THR A 89 2.39 16.34 2.01
N GLY A 90 3.48 15.70 2.34
CA GLY A 90 4.23 15.95 3.56
C GLY A 90 4.79 14.69 4.18
N GLU A 91 5.41 14.86 5.33
CA GLU A 91 5.91 13.78 6.15
C GLU A 91 4.99 13.56 7.35
N PHE A 92 4.57 12.32 7.55
CA PHE A 92 3.68 11.94 8.64
C PHE A 92 4.33 10.84 9.45
N THR A 93 4.44 11.06 10.75
CA THR A 93 5.02 10.06 11.66
C THR A 93 3.91 9.32 12.39
N GLY A 94 3.88 8.01 12.20
CA GLY A 94 3.02 7.11 12.94
C GLY A 94 3.71 6.57 14.17
N LYS A 95 2.93 6.35 15.23
CA LYS A 95 3.40 5.80 16.50
C LYS A 95 2.61 4.56 16.86
N CYS A 96 3.25 3.65 17.59
CA CYS A 96 2.57 2.51 18.15
C CYS A 96 1.51 2.97 19.16
N ALA A 97 0.27 2.59 18.91
CA ALA A 97 -0.88 2.97 19.74
C ALA A 97 -1.13 1.99 20.91
N TYR A 98 -0.44 0.85 20.94
CA TYR A 98 -0.54 -0.16 21.98
C TYR A 98 0.78 -0.28 22.72
N PHE A 99 0.72 -0.42 24.04
CA PHE A 99 1.92 -0.67 24.83
C PHE A 99 2.47 -2.07 24.51
N CYS A 100 3.65 -2.11 23.90
CA CYS A 100 4.30 -3.35 23.46
C CYS A 100 5.65 -3.63 24.13
N GLY A 101 6.01 -2.85 25.15
CA GLY A 101 7.25 -2.98 25.90
C GLY A 101 7.93 -1.63 26.15
N LYS A 102 9.11 -1.64 26.76
CA LYS A 102 9.83 -0.42 27.15
C LYS A 102 10.22 0.49 25.99
N GLY A 103 10.40 -0.07 24.78
CA GLY A 103 10.73 0.69 23.57
C GLY A 103 9.53 1.23 22.81
N HIS A 104 8.33 1.13 23.36
CA HIS A 104 7.07 1.55 22.75
C HIS A 104 7.10 3.00 22.23
N GLY A 105 7.67 3.92 22.99
CA GLY A 105 7.72 5.33 22.62
C GLY A 105 8.65 5.64 21.44
N SER A 106 9.56 4.74 21.08
CA SER A 106 10.50 4.91 19.97
C SER A 106 10.07 4.19 18.70
N MET A 107 8.98 3.44 18.75
CA MET A 107 8.46 2.67 17.63
C MET A 107 7.66 3.56 16.68
N THR A 108 8.27 3.94 15.58
CA THR A 108 7.70 4.89 14.62
C THR A 108 7.75 4.40 13.19
N LEU A 109 6.77 4.80 12.40
CA LEU A 109 6.72 4.62 10.96
C LEU A 109 6.63 5.99 10.30
N LEU A 110 7.53 6.28 9.36
CA LEU A 110 7.48 7.51 8.58
C LEU A 110 6.79 7.26 7.25
N ILE A 111 5.79 8.08 6.95
CA ILE A 111 5.11 8.07 5.65
C ILE A 111 5.35 9.39 4.95
N ASN A 112 6.03 9.35 3.80
CA ASN A 112 6.20 10.49 2.93
C ASN A 112 5.11 10.47 1.87
N VAL A 113 4.35 11.54 1.74
CA VAL A 113 3.37 11.70 0.68
C VAL A 113 3.89 12.74 -0.30
N VAL A 114 4.04 12.34 -1.55
CA VAL A 114 4.55 13.17 -2.64
C VAL A 114 3.48 13.31 -3.74
N ASP A 115 3.71 14.25 -4.66
CA ASP A 115 2.86 14.41 -5.85
C ASP A 115 3.08 13.33 -6.90
#